data_fbac5951d85e1546c305eba9485f1d28
#
_entry.id   fbac5951d85e1546c305eba9485f1d28
#
_cell.length_a   1.000
_cell.length_b   1.000
_cell.length_c   1.000
_cell.angle_alpha   90.00
_cell.angle_beta   90.00
_cell.angle_gamma   90.00
#
_symmetry.space_group_name_H-M   'P 1'
#
loop_
_entity.id
_entity.type
_entity.pdbx_description
1 polymer ?
#
loop_
_entity_poly.entity_id
_entity_poly.type
_entity_poly.pdbx_seq_one_letter_code
_entity_poly.pdbx_strand_id
1 'polypeptide(L)'
;MSDLKNEQSGKSGVRGWLLLLCFALTIGSPLRTLYNLITSYNEIAPLFDFYPGLKNLLYIDVFLSFVIMVLSIRAGIALWTIKQNAVKIVKNYFWIFMAYSVVAIFLPFTAGLPSESNDAMIPEVIKGFVQSLIFFGIWYSYLSVSKRVKATYYSEMSEDISNETEINDEI
;
A
#
# COMPACT_ATOMS: atom_id res chain seq x y z
N MET A 1 4.04 -23.68 -32.21
CA MET A 1 3.03 -23.19 -31.23
C MET A 1 3.26 -23.72 -29.82
N SER A 2 3.87 -24.89 -29.62
CA SER A 2 4.21 -25.49 -28.32
C SER A 2 5.33 -24.73 -27.53
N ASP A 3 6.29 -24.14 -28.21
CA ASP A 3 7.44 -23.49 -27.57
C ASP A 3 7.08 -22.15 -26.90
N LEU A 4 6.12 -21.41 -27.46
CA LEU A 4 5.60 -20.17 -26.86
C LEU A 4 4.79 -20.41 -25.57
N LYS A 5 4.08 -21.55 -25.50
CA LYS A 5 3.33 -21.95 -24.31
C LYS A 5 4.24 -22.37 -23.15
N ASN A 6 5.40 -22.98 -23.44
CA ASN A 6 6.41 -23.37 -22.45
C ASN A 6 7.17 -22.16 -21.86
N GLU A 7 7.43 -21.11 -22.65
CA GLU A 7 8.07 -19.89 -22.14
C GLU A 7 7.15 -19.07 -21.22
N GLN A 8 5.84 -19.10 -21.44
CA GLN A 8 4.87 -18.40 -20.58
C GLN A 8 4.65 -19.10 -19.24
N SER A 9 4.65 -20.44 -19.20
CA SER A 9 4.47 -21.24 -17.98
C SER A 9 5.58 -21.01 -16.95
N GLY A 10 6.79 -20.68 -17.37
CA GLY A 10 7.91 -20.38 -16.46
C GLY A 10 7.88 -18.99 -15.82
N LYS A 11 7.00 -18.08 -16.29
CA LYS A 11 6.92 -16.68 -15.83
C LYS A 11 5.71 -16.37 -14.96
N SER A 12 4.75 -17.29 -14.86
CA SER A 12 3.56 -17.15 -14.01
C SER A 12 3.86 -17.45 -12.54
N GLY A 13 3.14 -16.77 -11.66
CA GLY A 13 3.21 -16.99 -10.21
C GLY A 13 3.92 -15.89 -9.40
N VAL A 14 3.66 -15.90 -8.08
CA VAL A 14 4.17 -14.91 -7.13
C VAL A 14 5.63 -15.23 -6.78
N ARG A 15 6.59 -14.70 -7.57
CA ARG A 15 8.03 -14.90 -7.39
C ARG A 15 8.82 -13.58 -7.60
N GLY A 16 10.03 -13.50 -7.04
CA GLY A 16 10.93 -12.35 -7.19
C GLY A 16 10.34 -11.07 -6.60
N TRP A 17 10.37 -9.96 -7.34
CA TRP A 17 9.90 -8.65 -6.90
C TRP A 17 8.40 -8.62 -6.50
N LEU A 18 7.58 -9.44 -7.16
CA LEU A 18 6.17 -9.56 -6.81
C LEU A 18 5.98 -10.18 -5.42
N LEU A 19 6.76 -11.20 -5.09
CA LEU A 19 6.77 -11.81 -3.75
C LEU A 19 7.23 -10.81 -2.69
N LEU A 20 8.25 -9.99 -3.00
CA LEU A 20 8.72 -8.94 -2.09
C LEU A 20 7.63 -7.90 -1.83
N LEU A 21 6.88 -7.51 -2.85
CA LEU A 21 5.72 -6.61 -2.67
C LEU A 21 4.63 -7.25 -1.80
N CYS A 22 4.29 -8.51 -2.04
CA CYS A 22 3.32 -9.23 -1.23
C CYS A 22 3.74 -9.26 0.24
N PHE A 23 5.00 -9.60 0.51
CA PHE A 23 5.56 -9.62 1.87
C PHE A 23 5.58 -8.22 2.49
N ALA A 24 6.01 -7.20 1.74
CA ALA A 24 6.05 -5.82 2.20
C ALA A 24 4.66 -5.31 2.60
N LEU A 25 3.61 -5.64 1.84
CA LEU A 25 2.24 -5.22 2.14
C LEU A 25 1.61 -6.01 3.28
N THR A 26 1.86 -7.34 3.35
CA THR A 26 1.18 -8.22 4.30
C THR A 26 1.83 -8.17 5.68
N ILE A 27 3.15 -8.03 5.76
CA ILE A 27 3.93 -8.11 7.00
C ILE A 27 4.70 -6.82 7.24
N GLY A 28 5.46 -6.34 6.26
CA GLY A 28 6.36 -5.19 6.41
C GLY A 28 5.62 -3.91 6.79
N SER A 29 4.55 -3.59 6.07
CA SER A 29 3.72 -2.39 6.33
C SER A 29 3.05 -2.44 7.71
N PRO A 30 2.35 -3.51 8.12
CA PRO A 30 1.79 -3.63 9.46
C PRO A 30 2.82 -3.51 10.58
N LEU A 31 3.96 -4.20 10.47
CA LEU A 31 5.01 -4.13 11.48
C LEU A 31 5.59 -2.73 11.62
N ARG A 32 5.86 -2.07 10.49
CA ARG A 32 6.33 -0.67 10.49
C ARG A 32 5.32 0.27 11.12
N THR A 33 4.03 0.10 10.80
CA THR A 33 2.96 0.92 11.38
C THR A 33 2.88 0.74 12.90
N LEU A 34 2.90 -0.50 13.39
CA LEU A 34 2.90 -0.77 14.84
C LEU A 34 4.13 -0.19 15.53
N TYR A 35 5.32 -0.35 14.95
CA TYR A 35 6.54 0.23 15.46
C TYR A 35 6.45 1.76 15.58
N ASN A 36 5.99 2.42 14.51
CA ASN A 36 5.84 3.88 14.52
C ASN A 36 4.82 4.33 15.56
N LEU A 37 3.67 3.66 15.69
CA LEU A 37 2.65 4.00 16.70
C LEU A 37 3.18 3.87 18.12
N ILE A 38 3.93 2.81 18.43
CA ILE A 38 4.53 2.62 19.76
C ILE A 38 5.56 3.71 20.04
N THR A 39 6.42 4.02 19.07
CA THR A 39 7.44 5.06 19.19
C THR A 39 6.80 6.42 19.39
N SER A 40 5.84 6.80 18.54
CA SER A 40 5.12 8.07 18.65
C SER A 40 4.38 8.20 19.98
N TYR A 41 3.74 7.13 20.46
CA TYR A 41 3.09 7.14 21.78
C TYR A 41 4.09 7.43 22.90
N ASN A 42 5.24 6.75 22.92
CA ASN A 42 6.25 6.92 23.98
C ASN A 42 6.87 8.32 23.98
N GLU A 43 7.02 8.93 22.81
CA GLU A 43 7.57 10.28 22.67
C GLU A 43 6.57 11.36 23.06
N ILE A 44 5.30 11.17 22.73
CA ILE A 44 4.25 12.20 22.89
C ILE A 44 3.53 12.09 24.25
N ALA A 45 3.42 10.88 24.82
CA ALA A 45 2.67 10.65 26.07
C ALA A 45 3.08 11.57 27.24
N PRO A 46 4.37 11.85 27.48
CA PRO A 46 4.80 12.77 28.55
C PRO A 46 4.32 14.23 28.36
N LEU A 47 3.94 14.58 27.13
CA LEU A 47 3.54 15.95 26.78
C LEU A 47 2.02 16.18 26.86
N PHE A 48 1.22 15.13 27.13
CA PHE A 48 -0.25 15.24 27.13
C PHE A 48 -0.80 16.21 28.18
N ASP A 49 -0.14 16.31 29.33
CA ASP A 49 -0.56 17.22 30.40
C ASP A 49 -0.32 18.69 30.03
N PHE A 50 0.69 18.95 29.19
CA PHE A 50 1.02 20.29 28.71
C PHE A 50 0.22 20.69 27.46
N TYR A 51 -0.05 19.73 26.59
CA TYR A 51 -0.70 19.95 25.30
C TYR A 51 -1.82 18.93 25.05
N PRO A 52 -3.06 19.19 25.54
CA PRO A 52 -4.17 18.26 25.36
C PRO A 52 -4.51 17.94 23.91
N GLY A 53 -4.22 18.86 22.97
CA GLY A 53 -4.40 18.66 21.53
C GLY A 53 -3.58 17.51 20.95
N LEU A 54 -2.42 17.21 21.51
CA LEU A 54 -1.58 16.07 21.11
C LEU A 54 -2.27 14.73 21.31
N LYS A 55 -3.07 14.60 22.36
CA LYS A 55 -3.86 13.38 22.62
C LYS A 55 -4.89 13.12 21.53
N ASN A 56 -5.59 14.17 21.11
CA ASN A 56 -6.56 14.05 20.03
C ASN A 56 -5.89 13.74 18.69
N LEU A 57 -4.76 14.41 18.41
CA LEU A 57 -3.94 14.14 17.22
C LEU A 57 -3.51 12.68 17.18
N LEU A 58 -2.99 12.15 18.29
CA LEU A 58 -2.55 10.76 18.38
C LEU A 58 -3.70 9.78 18.12
N TYR A 59 -4.89 10.03 18.67
CA TYR A 59 -6.05 9.16 18.42
C TYR A 59 -6.46 9.15 16.95
N ILE A 60 -6.44 10.32 16.29
CA ILE A 60 -6.76 10.44 14.87
C ILE A 60 -5.70 9.67 14.05
N ASP A 61 -4.42 9.85 14.35
CA ASP A 61 -3.32 9.16 13.66
C ASP A 61 -3.39 7.64 13.85
N VAL A 62 -3.62 7.15 15.07
CA VAL A 62 -3.80 5.72 15.37
C VAL A 62 -4.97 5.13 14.57
N PHE A 63 -6.11 5.82 14.53
CA PHE A 63 -7.27 5.35 13.79
C PHE A 63 -6.99 5.28 12.28
N LEU A 64 -6.43 6.33 11.69
CA LEU A 64 -6.09 6.38 10.28
C LEU A 64 -5.03 5.33 9.91
N SER A 65 -3.99 5.22 10.73
CA SER A 65 -2.93 4.23 10.56
C SER A 65 -3.47 2.80 10.64
N PHE A 66 -4.43 2.53 11.52
CA PHE A 66 -5.10 1.23 11.61
C PHE A 66 -5.88 0.91 10.34
N VAL A 67 -6.63 1.87 9.80
CA VAL A 67 -7.35 1.70 8.53
C VAL A 67 -6.38 1.39 7.38
N ILE A 68 -5.29 2.14 7.25
CA ILE A 68 -4.25 1.91 6.24
C ILE A 68 -3.61 0.53 6.40
N MET A 69 -3.34 0.10 7.63
CA MET A 69 -2.80 -1.23 7.93
C MET A 69 -3.74 -2.34 7.45
N VAL A 70 -5.03 -2.26 7.74
CA VAL A 70 -6.02 -3.25 7.29
C VAL A 70 -6.11 -3.30 5.77
N LEU A 71 -6.11 -2.13 5.11
CA LEU A 71 -6.12 -2.04 3.65
C LEU A 71 -4.85 -2.61 3.03
N SER A 72 -3.68 -2.41 3.65
CA SER A 72 -2.40 -2.98 3.23
C SER A 72 -2.42 -4.51 3.27
N ILE A 73 -2.88 -5.09 4.40
CA ILE A 73 -3.02 -6.54 4.55
C ILE A 73 -3.98 -7.11 3.50
N ARG A 74 -5.13 -6.47 3.29
CA ARG A 74 -6.11 -6.87 2.27
C ARG A 74 -5.50 -6.85 0.86
N ALA A 75 -4.75 -5.81 0.53
CA ALA A 75 -4.06 -5.67 -0.75
C ALA A 75 -2.98 -6.76 -0.93
N GLY A 76 -2.20 -7.04 0.11
CA GLY A 76 -1.20 -8.11 0.12
C GLY A 76 -1.83 -9.50 -0.07
N ILE A 77 -2.89 -9.82 0.68
CA ILE A 77 -3.61 -11.09 0.55
C ILE A 77 -4.20 -11.24 -0.87
N ALA A 78 -4.75 -10.18 -1.45
CA ALA A 78 -5.27 -10.23 -2.82
C ALA A 78 -4.19 -10.61 -3.84
N LEU A 79 -2.95 -10.13 -3.67
CA LEU A 79 -1.81 -10.53 -4.49
C LEU A 79 -1.41 -11.99 -4.26
N TRP A 80 -1.36 -12.45 -3.01
CA TRP A 80 -1.03 -13.84 -2.68
C TRP A 80 -2.02 -14.84 -3.27
N THR A 81 -3.30 -14.51 -3.24
CA THR A 81 -4.38 -15.38 -3.71
C THR A 81 -4.66 -15.26 -5.22
N ILE A 82 -3.85 -14.51 -5.95
CA ILE A 82 -3.94 -14.30 -7.40
C ILE A 82 -5.40 -14.00 -7.83
N LYS A 83 -6.08 -13.10 -7.10
CA LYS A 83 -7.45 -12.70 -7.47
C LYS A 83 -7.44 -11.89 -8.77
N GLN A 84 -8.44 -12.08 -9.62
CA GLN A 84 -8.60 -11.37 -10.90
C GLN A 84 -8.46 -9.83 -10.77
N ASN A 85 -8.92 -9.24 -9.68
CA ASN A 85 -8.81 -7.79 -9.43
C ASN A 85 -7.66 -7.39 -8.49
N ALA A 86 -6.70 -8.29 -8.20
CA ALA A 86 -5.64 -8.01 -7.22
C ALA A 86 -4.84 -6.75 -7.55
N VAL A 87 -4.41 -6.59 -8.80
CA VAL A 87 -3.65 -5.41 -9.25
C VAL A 87 -4.46 -4.13 -9.08
N LYS A 88 -5.77 -4.15 -9.35
CA LYS A 88 -6.67 -3.01 -9.14
C LYS A 88 -6.82 -2.66 -7.66
N ILE A 89 -6.96 -3.67 -6.80
CA ILE A 89 -7.06 -3.52 -5.34
C ILE A 89 -5.79 -2.84 -4.81
N VAL A 90 -4.60 -3.31 -5.22
CA VAL A 90 -3.33 -2.75 -4.78
C VAL A 90 -3.10 -1.33 -5.31
N LYS A 91 -3.44 -1.06 -6.56
CA LYS A 91 -3.38 0.31 -7.11
C LYS A 91 -4.30 1.26 -6.35
N ASN A 92 -5.50 0.82 -6.00
CA ASN A 92 -6.44 1.62 -5.20
C ASN A 92 -5.90 1.85 -3.79
N TYR A 93 -5.33 0.82 -3.15
CA TYR A 93 -4.64 0.97 -1.88
C TYR A 93 -3.52 2.03 -1.96
N PHE A 94 -2.69 2.02 -3.00
CA PHE A 94 -1.63 3.02 -3.16
C PHE A 94 -2.17 4.45 -3.29
N TRP A 95 -3.29 4.66 -3.97
CA TRP A 95 -3.93 5.97 -4.03
C TRP A 95 -4.45 6.42 -2.67
N ILE A 96 -5.09 5.52 -1.91
CA ILE A 96 -5.57 5.82 -0.56
C ILE A 96 -4.39 6.11 0.37
N PHE A 97 -3.30 5.34 0.27
CA PHE A 97 -2.08 5.55 1.03
C PHE A 97 -1.43 6.92 0.72
N MET A 98 -1.42 7.34 -0.55
CA MET A 98 -0.94 8.66 -0.94
C MET A 98 -1.83 9.78 -0.40
N ALA A 99 -3.15 9.63 -0.48
CA ALA A 99 -4.07 10.59 0.09
C ALA A 99 -3.87 10.72 1.62
N TYR A 100 -3.71 9.59 2.33
CA TYR A 100 -3.36 9.58 3.75
C TYR A 100 -2.04 10.32 4.01
N SER A 101 -0.99 10.07 3.22
CA SER A 101 0.31 10.74 3.37
C SER A 101 0.23 12.25 3.20
N VAL A 102 -0.66 12.74 2.32
CA VAL A 102 -0.93 14.18 2.19
C VAL A 102 -1.67 14.71 3.42
N VAL A 103 -2.70 14.01 3.90
CA VAL A 103 -3.44 14.40 5.12
C VAL A 103 -2.50 14.46 6.33
N ALA A 104 -1.58 13.51 6.46
CA ALA A 104 -0.62 13.43 7.55
C ALA A 104 0.27 14.69 7.66
N ILE A 105 0.52 15.42 6.55
CA ILE A 105 1.27 16.69 6.57
C ILE A 105 0.52 17.77 7.36
N PHE A 106 -0.81 17.76 7.29
CA PHE A 106 -1.65 18.78 7.93
C PHE A 106 -2.02 18.43 9.37
N LEU A 107 -1.89 17.18 9.78
CA LEU A 107 -2.26 16.73 11.13
C LEU A 107 -1.57 17.50 12.28
N PRO A 108 -0.26 17.80 12.27
CA PRO A 108 0.40 18.54 13.34
C PRO A 108 -0.21 19.92 13.58
N PHE A 109 -0.65 20.59 12.53
CA PHE A 109 -1.26 21.92 12.63
C PHE A 109 -2.62 21.93 13.35
N THR A 110 -3.27 20.76 13.45
CA THR A 110 -4.55 20.62 14.18
C THR A 110 -4.36 20.46 15.70
N ALA A 111 -3.15 20.21 16.14
CA ALA A 111 -2.84 19.97 17.56
C ALA A 111 -2.82 21.25 18.43
N GLY A 112 -2.84 22.43 17.81
CA GLY A 112 -2.77 23.71 18.53
C GLY A 112 -1.43 23.92 19.26
N LEU A 113 -0.35 23.35 18.73
CA LEU A 113 1.00 23.48 19.27
C LEU A 113 1.59 24.87 18.98
N PRO A 114 2.52 25.37 19.82
CA PRO A 114 3.32 26.53 19.47
C PRO A 114 4.06 26.36 18.16
N SER A 115 4.29 27.46 17.43
CA SER A 115 4.95 27.45 16.12
C SER A 115 6.32 26.75 16.14
N GLU A 116 7.10 26.95 17.18
CA GLU A 116 8.42 26.32 17.36
C GLU A 116 8.33 24.78 17.39
N SER A 117 7.29 24.23 18.04
CA SER A 117 7.05 22.78 18.09
C SER A 117 6.60 22.23 16.74
N ASN A 118 5.78 22.98 16.01
CA ASN A 118 5.37 22.61 14.66
C ASN A 118 6.58 22.61 13.71
N ASP A 119 7.45 23.61 13.78
CA ASP A 119 8.65 23.70 12.95
C ASP A 119 9.61 22.52 13.18
N ALA A 120 9.69 22.01 14.41
CA ALA A 120 10.48 20.83 14.72
C ALA A 120 9.90 19.53 14.13
N MET A 121 8.57 19.42 13.98
CA MET A 121 7.89 18.24 13.44
C MET A 121 7.87 18.19 11.89
N ILE A 122 7.88 19.35 11.24
CA ILE A 122 7.79 19.47 9.77
C ILE A 122 8.83 18.63 9.02
N PRO A 123 10.13 18.65 9.37
CA PRO A 123 11.15 17.87 8.66
C PRO A 123 10.86 16.35 8.68
N GLU A 124 10.38 15.81 9.80
CA GLU A 124 10.04 14.40 9.93
C GLU A 124 8.84 14.01 9.07
N VAL A 125 7.81 14.84 9.07
CA VAL A 125 6.60 14.63 8.25
C VAL A 125 6.94 14.70 6.75
N ILE A 126 7.76 15.67 6.34
CA ILE A 126 8.23 15.79 4.94
C ILE A 126 9.07 14.57 4.55
N LYS A 127 9.98 14.12 5.40
CA LYS A 127 10.76 12.91 5.18
C LYS A 127 9.86 11.69 4.99
N GLY A 128 8.86 11.52 5.84
CA GLY A 128 7.87 10.44 5.72
C GLY A 128 7.08 10.51 4.41
N PHE A 129 6.68 11.70 4.00
CA PHE A 129 5.98 11.93 2.73
C PHE A 129 6.86 11.59 1.51
N VAL A 130 8.12 12.04 1.49
CA VAL A 130 9.08 11.70 0.42
C VAL A 130 9.31 10.19 0.33
N GLN A 131 9.45 9.51 1.47
CA GLN A 131 9.56 8.05 1.49
C GLN A 131 8.31 7.36 0.91
N SER A 132 7.12 7.89 1.21
CA SER A 132 5.85 7.41 0.68
C SER A 132 5.75 7.59 -0.83
N LEU A 133 6.21 8.74 -1.36
CA LEU A 133 6.29 9.00 -2.80
C LEU A 133 7.23 8.04 -3.52
N ILE A 134 8.42 7.78 -2.97
CA ILE A 134 9.39 6.84 -3.54
C ILE A 134 8.79 5.43 -3.56
N PHE A 135 8.22 4.99 -2.45
CA PHE A 135 7.57 3.68 -2.35
C PHE A 135 6.42 3.54 -3.36
N PHE A 136 5.54 4.53 -3.43
CA PHE A 136 4.46 4.58 -4.40
C PHE A 136 4.98 4.53 -5.84
N GLY A 137 5.95 5.38 -6.19
CA GLY A 137 6.50 5.47 -7.55
C GLY A 137 7.10 4.15 -8.03
N ILE A 138 7.92 3.50 -7.19
CA ILE A 138 8.55 2.22 -7.52
C ILE A 138 7.49 1.14 -7.74
N TRP A 139 6.59 0.94 -6.78
CA TRP A 139 5.67 -0.18 -6.82
C TRP A 139 4.51 0.01 -7.78
N TYR A 140 4.01 1.24 -7.91
CA TYR A 140 2.96 1.57 -8.88
C TYR A 140 3.46 1.39 -10.32
N SER A 141 4.69 1.84 -10.61
CA SER A 141 5.35 1.64 -11.90
C SER A 141 5.58 0.15 -12.17
N TYR A 142 6.08 -0.58 -11.18
CA TYR A 142 6.27 -2.02 -11.29
C TYR A 142 4.98 -2.76 -11.64
N LEU A 143 3.88 -2.49 -10.93
CA LEU A 143 2.58 -3.10 -11.19
C LEU A 143 2.00 -2.74 -12.56
N SER A 144 2.38 -1.59 -13.11
CA SER A 144 1.85 -1.12 -14.40
C SER A 144 2.64 -1.66 -15.60
N VAL A 145 3.97 -1.81 -15.47
CA VAL A 145 4.86 -2.12 -16.61
C VAL A 145 5.30 -3.59 -16.61
N SER A 146 5.33 -4.26 -15.46
CA SER A 146 5.89 -5.60 -15.33
C SER A 146 5.17 -6.63 -16.19
N LYS A 147 5.90 -7.26 -17.10
CA LYS A 147 5.43 -8.40 -17.92
C LYS A 147 5.00 -9.58 -17.03
N ARG A 148 5.66 -9.78 -15.88
CA ARG A 148 5.33 -10.84 -14.92
C ARG A 148 3.97 -10.60 -14.26
N VAL A 149 3.69 -9.37 -13.84
CA VAL A 149 2.38 -9.00 -13.28
C VAL A 149 1.28 -9.27 -14.32
N LYS A 150 1.52 -8.88 -15.56
CA LYS A 150 0.59 -9.14 -16.67
C LYS A 150 0.37 -10.64 -16.89
N ALA A 151 1.44 -11.43 -16.93
CA ALA A 151 1.36 -12.88 -17.11
C ALA A 151 0.69 -13.62 -15.94
N THR A 152 0.78 -13.09 -14.71
CA THR A 152 0.21 -13.74 -13.52
C THR A 152 -1.28 -13.40 -13.29
N TYR A 153 -1.69 -12.15 -13.59
CA TYR A 153 -3.04 -11.67 -13.22
C TYR A 153 -3.97 -11.39 -14.41
N TYR A 154 -3.46 -11.41 -15.65
CA TYR A 154 -4.25 -11.10 -16.85
C TYR A 154 -4.30 -12.25 -17.86
N SER A 155 -3.53 -13.34 -17.68
CA SER A 155 -3.58 -14.50 -18.58
C SER A 155 -4.90 -15.26 -18.49
N GLU A 156 -5.48 -15.39 -17.29
CA GLU A 156 -6.77 -16.07 -17.10
C GLU A 156 -7.93 -15.32 -17.77
N MET A 157 -7.87 -13.99 -17.82
CA MET A 157 -8.92 -13.19 -18.46
C MET A 157 -8.97 -13.38 -19.99
N SER A 158 -7.84 -13.71 -20.61
CA SER A 158 -7.79 -13.99 -22.06
C SER A 158 -8.31 -15.40 -22.41
N GLU A 159 -8.19 -16.35 -21.49
CA GLU A 159 -8.72 -17.71 -21.66
C GLU A 159 -10.25 -17.73 -21.48
N ASP A 160 -10.79 -16.99 -20.50
CA ASP A 160 -12.24 -16.90 -20.30
C ASP A 160 -12.95 -16.24 -21.50
N ILE A 161 -12.36 -15.16 -22.05
CA ILE A 161 -12.91 -14.45 -23.22
C ILE A 161 -12.86 -15.35 -24.46
N SER A 162 -11.81 -16.14 -24.66
CA SER A 162 -11.72 -17.06 -25.81
C SER A 162 -12.74 -18.19 -25.71
N ASN A 163 -12.98 -18.73 -24.53
CA ASN A 163 -13.97 -19.77 -24.29
C ASN A 163 -15.42 -19.27 -24.47
N GLU A 164 -15.73 -18.04 -24.02
CA GLU A 164 -17.05 -17.43 -24.27
C GLU A 164 -17.31 -17.16 -25.75
N THR A 165 -16.25 -16.80 -26.49
CA THR A 165 -16.38 -16.54 -27.93
C THR A 165 -16.62 -17.84 -28.73
N GLU A 166 -15.92 -18.93 -28.37
CA GLU A 166 -16.14 -20.25 -29.01
C GLU A 166 -17.55 -20.81 -28.77
N ILE A 167 -18.10 -20.61 -27.55
CA ILE A 167 -19.47 -21.08 -27.23
C ILE A 167 -20.54 -20.28 -27.98
N ASN A 168 -20.31 -19.00 -28.26
CA ASN A 168 -21.26 -18.18 -29.00
C ASN A 168 -21.20 -18.36 -30.51
N ASP A 169 -20.12 -18.92 -31.05
CA ASP A 169 -19.99 -19.24 -32.49
C ASP A 169 -20.55 -20.65 -32.84
N GLU A 170 -20.85 -21.47 -31.82
CA GLU A 170 -21.47 -22.80 -32.00
C GLU A 170 -23.02 -22.80 -31.88
N ILE A 171 -23.65 -21.65 -31.61
CA ILE A 171 -25.12 -21.50 -31.51
C ILE A 171 -25.64 -20.79 -32.73
#